data_584748b57511664b3d893f48c1610895
#
_entry.id   584748b57511664b3d893f48c1610895
#
_cell.length_a   1.000
_cell.length_b   1.000
_cell.length_c   1.000
_cell.angle_alpha   90.00
_cell.angle_beta   90.00
_cell.angle_gamma   90.00
#
_symmetry.space_group_name_H-M   'P 1'
#
loop_
_entity.id
_entity.type
_entity.pdbx_description
1 polymer ?
#
loop_
_entity_poly.entity_id
_entity_poly.type
_entity_poly.pdbx_seq_one_letter_code
_entity_poly.pdbx_strand_id
1 'polypeptide(L)'
;LIGLHSAKDQPCAEWWLGAHPSAPSEIEDVTGKQSLIEFLLQNPTALGQASRQQFGDELPYLLKILDVGKPLSIQLHPTKSQAEKGFEAENAKGVALTDSTRTYKDRNHKPEMMIALSDFWLLHGFKTKAQILATLNARPSLQPLAEKLGTQSLAEFYANVMLADQSTLANWLLPIIEANQQPYKNGELALDNPDYWVLYTMEAMAILPEKLDAGLVCFYLFNIVHLKEGEGIFQDAGIPHAY
;
A
#
# COMPACT_ATOMS: atom_id res chain seq x y z
N LEU A 1 -20.11 8.05 2.74
CA LEU A 1 -19.38 9.34 2.83
C LEU A 1 -19.67 10.25 1.64
N ILE A 2 -19.63 9.76 0.43
CA ILE A 2 -19.77 10.55 -0.81
C ILE A 2 -21.18 10.53 -1.41
N GLY A 3 -22.15 9.87 -0.73
CA GLY A 3 -23.54 9.80 -1.20
C GLY A 3 -23.77 9.05 -2.52
N LEU A 4 -22.72 8.44 -3.07
CA LEU A 4 -22.83 7.60 -4.25
C LEU A 4 -23.17 6.17 -3.84
N HIS A 5 -24.20 5.62 -4.44
CA HIS A 5 -24.53 4.21 -4.31
C HIS A 5 -24.01 3.49 -5.54
N SER A 6 -23.03 2.60 -5.36
CA SER A 6 -22.66 1.67 -6.43
C SER A 6 -23.86 0.77 -6.73
N ALA A 7 -24.01 0.36 -8.00
CA ALA A 7 -24.96 -0.70 -8.33
C ALA A 7 -24.58 -1.94 -7.49
N LYS A 8 -25.60 -2.67 -6.98
CA LYS A 8 -25.37 -3.93 -6.28
C LYS A 8 -24.42 -4.79 -7.12
N ASP A 9 -23.40 -5.31 -6.48
CA ASP A 9 -22.38 -6.18 -7.08
C ASP A 9 -21.33 -5.51 -7.99
N GLN A 10 -21.28 -4.17 -8.05
CA GLN A 10 -20.20 -3.48 -8.72
C GLN A 10 -19.11 -3.08 -7.71
N PRO A 11 -17.91 -3.68 -7.75
CA PRO A 11 -16.83 -3.32 -6.84
C PRO A 11 -16.36 -1.88 -7.14
N CYS A 12 -16.28 -1.07 -6.09
CA CYS A 12 -15.73 0.28 -6.12
C CYS A 12 -14.58 0.35 -5.12
N ALA A 13 -13.37 0.63 -5.59
CA ALA A 13 -12.19 0.67 -4.74
C ALA A 13 -11.83 2.10 -4.31
N GLU A 14 -11.89 3.04 -5.26
CA GLU A 14 -11.40 4.41 -5.07
C GLU A 14 -12.24 5.40 -5.87
N TRP A 15 -12.42 6.59 -5.33
CA TRP A 15 -12.89 7.75 -6.10
C TRP A 15 -11.74 8.71 -6.35
N TRP A 16 -11.44 8.97 -7.61
CA TRP A 16 -10.34 9.83 -8.02
C TRP A 16 -10.84 11.22 -8.37
N LEU A 17 -10.15 12.24 -7.87
CA LEU A 17 -10.38 13.65 -8.18
C LEU A 17 -9.05 14.26 -8.63
N GLY A 18 -8.97 14.56 -9.94
CA GLY A 18 -7.76 15.12 -10.52
C GLY A 18 -7.65 14.94 -12.03
N ALA A 19 -6.48 15.19 -12.57
CA ALA A 19 -6.19 15.17 -14.01
C ALA A 19 -5.44 13.89 -14.44
N HIS A 20 -5.77 12.74 -13.84
CA HIS A 20 -5.09 11.49 -14.22
C HIS A 20 -5.52 11.02 -15.61
N PRO A 21 -4.58 10.67 -16.54
CA PRO A 21 -4.91 10.34 -17.92
C PRO A 21 -5.91 9.18 -18.10
N SER A 22 -5.87 8.19 -17.19
CA SER A 22 -6.77 7.03 -17.27
C SER A 22 -8.19 7.31 -16.78
N ALA A 23 -8.39 8.33 -15.94
CA ALA A 23 -9.68 8.68 -15.36
C ALA A 23 -9.66 10.15 -14.88
N PRO A 24 -9.67 11.13 -15.82
CA PRO A 24 -9.71 12.53 -15.44
C PRO A 24 -11.07 12.89 -14.86
N SER A 25 -11.07 13.82 -13.90
CA SER A 25 -12.32 14.45 -13.45
C SER A 25 -12.96 15.25 -14.57
N GLU A 26 -14.28 15.37 -14.54
CA GLU A 26 -15.03 16.26 -15.41
C GLU A 26 -15.33 17.58 -14.71
N ILE A 27 -15.26 18.66 -15.46
CA ILE A 27 -15.75 19.99 -15.07
C ILE A 27 -17.04 20.24 -15.81
N GLU A 28 -18.06 20.70 -15.12
CA GLU A 28 -19.33 21.13 -15.70
C GLU A 28 -19.51 22.63 -15.45
N ASP A 29 -19.71 23.39 -16.51
CA ASP A 29 -20.02 24.82 -16.49
C ASP A 29 -21.21 25.14 -17.40
N VAL A 30 -21.49 26.43 -17.58
CA VAL A 30 -22.61 26.89 -18.43
C VAL A 30 -22.44 26.53 -19.91
N THR A 31 -21.27 26.14 -20.34
CA THR A 31 -20.95 25.75 -21.72
C THR A 31 -21.03 24.25 -21.96
N GLY A 32 -21.08 23.44 -20.87
CA GLY A 32 -21.17 22.00 -20.93
C GLY A 32 -20.15 21.30 -20.05
N LYS A 33 -19.90 20.01 -20.35
CA LYS A 33 -18.93 19.17 -19.66
C LYS A 33 -17.63 19.04 -20.45
N GLN A 34 -16.49 19.16 -19.77
CA GLN A 34 -15.17 18.90 -20.34
C GLN A 34 -14.28 18.20 -19.32
N SER A 35 -13.25 17.49 -19.79
CA SER A 35 -12.30 16.88 -18.87
C SER A 35 -11.42 17.93 -18.18
N LEU A 36 -11.02 17.67 -16.94
CA LEU A 36 -10.10 18.55 -16.22
C LEU A 36 -8.76 18.71 -16.97
N ILE A 37 -8.32 17.68 -17.68
CA ILE A 37 -7.10 17.76 -18.52
C ILE A 37 -7.29 18.82 -19.62
N GLU A 38 -8.37 18.74 -20.37
CA GLU A 38 -8.63 19.70 -21.46
C GLU A 38 -8.80 21.13 -20.93
N PHE A 39 -9.50 21.29 -19.78
CA PHE A 39 -9.64 22.58 -19.13
C PHE A 39 -8.28 23.18 -18.74
N LEU A 40 -7.39 22.40 -18.11
CA LEU A 40 -6.08 22.87 -17.70
C LEU A 40 -5.15 23.19 -18.88
N LEU A 41 -5.23 22.44 -19.97
CA LEU A 41 -4.51 22.75 -21.22
C LEU A 41 -4.94 24.10 -21.82
N GLN A 42 -6.24 24.39 -21.77
CA GLN A 42 -6.80 25.67 -22.27
C GLN A 42 -6.59 26.83 -21.28
N ASN A 43 -6.52 26.52 -19.98
CA ASN A 43 -6.44 27.49 -18.88
C ASN A 43 -5.30 27.19 -17.91
N PRO A 44 -4.03 27.14 -18.35
CA PRO A 44 -2.91 26.76 -17.48
C PRO A 44 -2.72 27.69 -16.27
N THR A 45 -3.20 28.94 -16.36
CA THR A 45 -3.19 29.90 -15.24
C THR A 45 -4.08 29.49 -14.08
N ALA A 46 -5.04 28.57 -14.29
CA ALA A 46 -5.89 28.04 -13.23
C ALA A 46 -5.11 27.26 -12.16
N LEU A 47 -3.90 26.73 -12.49
CA LEU A 47 -3.00 26.10 -11.55
C LEU A 47 -2.29 27.09 -10.60
N GLY A 48 -2.34 28.38 -10.92
CA GLY A 48 -1.62 29.42 -10.16
C GLY A 48 -0.12 29.48 -10.49
N GLN A 49 0.48 30.66 -10.29
CA GLN A 49 1.86 30.90 -10.69
C GLN A 49 2.86 30.02 -9.94
N ALA A 50 2.70 29.89 -8.63
CA ALA A 50 3.63 29.11 -7.78
C ALA A 50 3.66 27.62 -8.18
N SER A 51 2.47 27.02 -8.41
CA SER A 51 2.36 25.62 -8.84
C SER A 51 3.03 25.42 -10.22
N ARG A 52 2.75 26.31 -11.17
CA ARG A 52 3.34 26.22 -12.51
C ARG A 52 4.85 26.39 -12.53
N GLN A 53 5.39 27.25 -11.69
CA GLN A 53 6.85 27.42 -11.57
C GLN A 53 7.54 26.18 -11.01
N GLN A 54 6.88 25.44 -10.13
CA GLN A 54 7.45 24.27 -9.47
C GLN A 54 7.20 22.98 -10.23
N PHE A 55 6.01 22.80 -10.84
CA PHE A 55 5.54 21.53 -11.39
C PHE A 55 5.19 21.58 -12.89
N GLY A 56 5.32 22.77 -13.54
CA GLY A 56 4.88 22.95 -14.92
C GLY A 56 3.37 23.18 -15.03
N ASP A 57 2.82 22.91 -16.21
CA ASP A 57 1.39 23.12 -16.51
C ASP A 57 0.55 21.86 -16.23
N GLU A 58 0.96 21.04 -15.26
CA GLU A 58 0.28 19.83 -14.83
C GLU A 58 -0.22 19.96 -13.38
N LEU A 59 -1.35 19.34 -13.07
CA LEU A 59 -1.83 19.21 -11.69
C LEU A 59 -0.91 18.23 -10.94
N PRO A 60 -0.18 18.69 -9.88
CA PRO A 60 0.89 17.89 -9.29
C PRO A 60 0.41 16.84 -8.29
N TYR A 61 -0.88 16.60 -8.15
CA TYR A 61 -1.44 15.62 -7.23
C TYR A 61 -2.70 14.95 -7.78
N LEU A 62 -3.03 13.80 -7.20
CA LEU A 62 -4.30 13.11 -7.37
C LEU A 62 -4.93 12.90 -5.99
N LEU A 63 -6.07 13.54 -5.76
CA LEU A 63 -6.86 13.29 -4.55
C LEU A 63 -7.68 12.02 -4.74
N LYS A 64 -7.66 11.14 -3.72
CA LYS A 64 -8.42 9.89 -3.72
C LYS A 64 -9.25 9.78 -2.45
N ILE A 65 -10.43 9.21 -2.56
CA ILE A 65 -11.18 8.69 -1.42
C ILE A 65 -11.15 7.17 -1.54
N LEU A 66 -10.63 6.53 -0.51
CA LEU A 66 -10.50 5.07 -0.42
C LEU A 66 -11.60 4.52 0.48
N ASP A 67 -12.23 3.42 0.04
CA ASP A 67 -13.13 2.62 0.87
C ASP A 67 -12.57 1.19 0.96
N VAL A 68 -11.75 0.97 1.98
CA VAL A 68 -10.98 -0.27 2.14
C VAL A 68 -11.81 -1.31 2.88
N GLY A 69 -12.44 -2.21 2.14
CA GLY A 69 -13.23 -3.31 2.70
C GLY A 69 -12.44 -4.59 3.01
N LYS A 70 -11.21 -4.71 2.51
CA LYS A 70 -10.32 -5.87 2.70
C LYS A 70 -8.86 -5.41 2.67
N PRO A 71 -7.94 -6.16 3.30
CA PRO A 71 -6.51 -5.84 3.22
C PRO A 71 -6.02 -5.72 1.78
N LEU A 72 -5.29 -4.65 1.50
CA LEU A 72 -4.71 -4.38 0.19
C LEU A 72 -3.26 -4.89 0.12
N SER A 73 -2.74 -5.04 -1.10
CA SER A 73 -1.35 -5.46 -1.31
C SER A 73 -0.36 -4.45 -0.73
N ILE A 74 0.79 -4.95 -0.28
CA ILE A 74 1.91 -4.10 0.16
C ILE A 74 2.43 -3.32 -1.04
N GLN A 75 2.53 -2.00 -0.88
CA GLN A 75 3.03 -1.07 -1.88
C GLN A 75 4.36 -0.47 -1.45
N LEU A 76 5.20 -0.19 -2.43
CA LEU A 76 6.46 0.53 -2.27
C LEU A 76 6.63 1.47 -3.45
N HIS A 77 6.57 2.77 -3.20
CA HIS A 77 6.75 3.77 -4.25
C HIS A 77 8.22 4.15 -4.42
N PRO A 78 8.68 4.33 -5.67
CA PRO A 78 10.08 4.65 -5.94
C PRO A 78 10.42 6.08 -5.51
N THR A 79 11.67 6.31 -5.14
CA THR A 79 12.24 7.66 -5.05
C THR A 79 12.30 8.30 -6.45
N LYS A 80 12.44 9.64 -6.52
CA LYS A 80 12.54 10.37 -7.79
C LYS A 80 13.63 9.80 -8.69
N SER A 81 14.82 9.57 -8.14
CA SER A 81 15.95 9.00 -8.89
C SER A 81 15.70 7.56 -9.38
N GLN A 82 15.00 6.74 -8.57
CA GLN A 82 14.62 5.38 -8.99
C GLN A 82 13.56 5.42 -10.09
N ALA A 83 12.56 6.30 -9.98
CA ALA A 83 11.52 6.46 -10.99
C ALA A 83 12.12 6.89 -12.34
N GLU A 84 13.00 7.88 -12.36
CA GLU A 84 13.69 8.34 -13.55
C GLU A 84 14.52 7.24 -14.21
N LYS A 85 15.37 6.56 -13.44
CA LYS A 85 16.20 5.44 -13.95
C LYS A 85 15.36 4.28 -14.45
N GLY A 86 14.32 3.91 -13.71
CA GLY A 86 13.43 2.80 -14.07
C GLY A 86 12.65 3.11 -15.35
N PHE A 87 12.11 4.32 -15.46
CA PHE A 87 11.39 4.77 -16.65
C PHE A 87 12.28 4.71 -17.91
N GLU A 88 13.52 5.23 -17.83
CA GLU A 88 14.44 5.18 -18.94
C GLU A 88 14.86 3.74 -19.30
N ALA A 89 15.08 2.89 -18.28
CA ALA A 89 15.45 1.51 -18.51
C ALA A 89 14.33 0.72 -19.21
N GLU A 90 13.07 0.93 -18.86
CA GLU A 90 11.92 0.28 -19.50
C GLU A 90 11.67 0.85 -20.91
N ASN A 91 11.87 2.15 -21.12
CA ASN A 91 11.84 2.74 -22.48
C ASN A 91 12.92 2.14 -23.38
N ALA A 92 14.16 2.00 -22.88
CA ALA A 92 15.26 1.40 -23.64
C ALA A 92 15.00 -0.08 -24.01
N LYS A 93 14.20 -0.79 -23.19
CA LYS A 93 13.73 -2.16 -23.48
C LYS A 93 12.52 -2.21 -24.41
N GLY A 94 11.95 -1.08 -24.80
CA GLY A 94 10.77 -1.01 -25.64
C GLY A 94 9.45 -1.42 -24.95
N VAL A 95 9.38 -1.43 -23.61
CA VAL A 95 8.16 -1.74 -22.86
C VAL A 95 7.17 -0.59 -23.00
N ALA A 96 6.02 -0.82 -23.60
CA ALA A 96 5.01 0.21 -23.81
C ALA A 96 4.46 0.75 -22.48
N LEU A 97 4.04 2.03 -22.44
CA LEU A 97 3.43 2.64 -21.24
C LEU A 97 2.14 1.93 -20.78
N THR A 98 1.43 1.31 -21.71
CA THR A 98 0.19 0.58 -21.46
C THR A 98 0.41 -0.90 -21.14
N ASP A 99 1.66 -1.38 -21.21
CA ASP A 99 1.98 -2.77 -20.90
C ASP A 99 1.73 -3.07 -19.42
N SER A 100 1.05 -4.18 -19.15
CA SER A 100 0.72 -4.61 -17.77
C SER A 100 1.94 -4.98 -16.95
N THR A 101 3.06 -5.32 -17.59
CA THR A 101 4.33 -5.65 -16.93
C THR A 101 5.18 -4.41 -16.63
N ARG A 102 4.79 -3.23 -17.14
CA ARG A 102 5.53 -2.00 -16.91
C ARG A 102 5.36 -1.49 -15.49
N THR A 103 6.47 -1.34 -14.80
CA THR A 103 6.55 -0.86 -13.41
C THR A 103 6.56 0.67 -13.33
N TYR A 104 7.40 1.31 -14.16
CA TYR A 104 7.61 2.77 -14.14
C TYR A 104 6.83 3.43 -15.27
N LYS A 105 5.63 3.93 -14.97
CA LYS A 105 4.75 4.56 -15.98
C LYS A 105 5.05 6.03 -16.21
N ASP A 106 5.77 6.66 -15.28
CA ASP A 106 6.26 8.04 -15.35
C ASP A 106 7.60 8.18 -14.62
N ARG A 107 8.18 9.38 -14.62
CA ARG A 107 9.46 9.70 -13.98
C ARG A 107 9.30 10.25 -12.56
N ASN A 108 8.10 10.18 -11.97
CA ASN A 108 7.82 10.82 -10.71
C ASN A 108 7.89 9.85 -9.54
N HIS A 109 8.33 10.36 -8.41
CA HIS A 109 8.10 9.71 -7.13
C HIS A 109 6.63 9.89 -6.73
N LYS A 110 6.18 9.06 -5.78
CA LYS A 110 4.82 9.14 -5.23
C LYS A 110 4.87 9.23 -3.70
N PRO A 111 5.23 10.38 -3.12
CA PRO A 111 4.94 10.60 -1.72
C PRO A 111 3.43 10.69 -1.56
N GLU A 112 2.91 10.09 -0.51
CA GLU A 112 1.48 10.06 -0.23
C GLU A 112 1.20 10.66 1.14
N MET A 113 0.05 11.28 1.28
CA MET A 113 -0.50 11.71 2.55
C MET A 113 -1.92 11.18 2.66
N MET A 114 -2.20 10.47 3.74
CA MET A 114 -3.53 9.95 4.04
C MET A 114 -4.09 10.64 5.28
N ILE A 115 -5.39 10.95 5.25
CA ILE A 115 -6.16 11.39 6.40
C ILE A 115 -7.29 10.39 6.61
N ALA A 116 -7.39 9.83 7.81
CA ALA A 116 -8.41 8.86 8.15
C ALA A 116 -9.79 9.56 8.27
N LEU A 117 -10.80 9.00 7.61
CA LEU A 117 -12.21 9.45 7.69
C LEU A 117 -13.05 8.61 8.66
N SER A 118 -12.43 7.60 9.25
CA SER A 118 -12.96 6.72 10.30
C SER A 118 -11.77 6.10 11.04
N ASP A 119 -12.01 5.27 12.06
CA ASP A 119 -10.93 4.43 12.60
C ASP A 119 -10.29 3.61 11.48
N PHE A 120 -8.96 3.70 11.35
CA PHE A 120 -8.24 3.10 10.24
C PHE A 120 -6.93 2.45 10.71
N TRP A 121 -6.68 1.22 10.24
CA TRP A 121 -5.46 0.47 10.53
C TRP A 121 -4.65 0.27 9.27
N LEU A 122 -3.33 0.43 9.37
CA LEU A 122 -2.43 0.26 8.24
C LEU A 122 -1.06 -0.28 8.68
N LEU A 123 -0.35 -0.86 7.73
CA LEU A 123 1.08 -1.14 7.85
C LEU A 123 1.88 0.03 7.30
N HIS A 124 2.86 0.54 8.08
CA HIS A 124 3.68 1.67 7.66
C HIS A 124 5.14 1.53 8.07
N GLY A 125 5.98 1.28 7.08
CA GLY A 125 7.42 1.15 7.25
C GLY A 125 7.85 -0.02 8.13
N PHE A 126 9.12 -0.35 8.09
CA PHE A 126 9.68 -1.36 8.97
C PHE A 126 9.74 -0.89 10.42
N LYS A 127 9.47 -1.78 11.34
CA LYS A 127 9.89 -1.62 12.73
C LYS A 127 11.42 -1.50 12.80
N THR A 128 11.95 -0.95 13.88
CA THR A 128 13.40 -1.01 14.14
C THR A 128 13.87 -2.47 14.23
N LYS A 129 15.14 -2.74 13.90
CA LYS A 129 15.70 -4.10 14.00
C LYS A 129 15.47 -4.72 15.38
N ALA A 130 15.60 -3.93 16.44
CA ALA A 130 15.36 -4.40 17.81
C ALA A 130 13.89 -4.80 18.02
N GLN A 131 12.95 -4.03 17.54
CA GLN A 131 11.51 -4.33 17.62
C GLN A 131 11.14 -5.56 16.79
N ILE A 132 11.71 -5.72 15.58
CA ILE A 132 11.49 -6.91 14.76
C ILE A 132 12.01 -8.15 15.51
N LEU A 133 13.23 -8.10 16.03
CA LEU A 133 13.80 -9.20 16.81
C LEU A 133 12.93 -9.56 18.02
N ALA A 134 12.45 -8.56 18.77
CA ALA A 134 11.55 -8.79 19.90
C ALA A 134 10.25 -9.45 19.45
N THR A 135 9.66 -8.98 18.36
CA THR A 135 8.40 -9.53 17.81
C THR A 135 8.56 -10.97 17.35
N LEU A 136 9.67 -11.28 16.65
CA LEU A 136 9.96 -12.63 16.14
C LEU A 136 10.29 -13.60 17.28
N ASN A 137 11.14 -13.19 18.25
CA ASN A 137 11.53 -14.04 19.38
C ASN A 137 10.36 -14.37 20.33
N ALA A 138 9.32 -13.54 20.37
CA ALA A 138 8.12 -13.83 21.14
C ALA A 138 7.30 -15.01 20.57
N ARG A 139 7.66 -15.52 19.39
CA ARG A 139 6.95 -16.61 18.70
C ARG A 139 7.94 -17.72 18.34
N PRO A 140 7.86 -18.90 18.98
CA PRO A 140 8.83 -19.97 18.78
C PRO A 140 9.05 -20.34 17.30
N SER A 141 7.99 -20.38 16.48
CA SER A 141 8.09 -20.72 15.05
C SER A 141 8.78 -19.64 14.20
N LEU A 142 8.90 -18.40 14.71
CA LEU A 142 9.59 -17.30 14.02
C LEU A 142 11.03 -17.07 14.51
N GLN A 143 11.50 -17.80 15.52
CA GLN A 143 12.89 -17.68 16.01
C GLN A 143 13.94 -17.89 14.90
N PRO A 144 13.79 -18.83 13.96
CA PRO A 144 14.73 -18.97 12.84
C PRO A 144 14.84 -17.71 11.97
N LEU A 145 13.76 -16.91 11.88
CA LEU A 145 13.80 -15.61 11.22
C LEU A 145 14.59 -14.57 12.05
N ALA A 146 14.42 -14.57 13.36
CA ALA A 146 15.19 -13.68 14.24
C ALA A 146 16.70 -13.95 14.13
N GLU A 147 17.11 -15.21 14.08
CA GLU A 147 18.51 -15.62 13.90
C GLU A 147 19.06 -15.12 12.55
N LYS A 148 18.32 -15.30 11.45
CA LYS A 148 18.69 -14.78 10.13
C LYS A 148 18.85 -13.27 10.13
N LEU A 149 17.90 -12.53 10.71
CA LEU A 149 17.97 -11.07 10.81
C LEU A 149 19.17 -10.62 11.64
N GLY A 150 19.62 -11.43 12.60
CA GLY A 150 20.83 -11.18 13.39
C GLY A 150 22.08 -11.02 12.54
N THR A 151 22.17 -11.75 11.43
CA THR A 151 23.37 -11.89 10.58
C THR A 151 23.27 -11.21 9.23
N GLN A 152 22.08 -10.81 8.80
CA GLN A 152 21.80 -10.23 7.47
C GLN A 152 21.47 -8.74 7.55
N SER A 153 21.61 -8.04 6.41
CA SER A 153 20.98 -6.73 6.23
C SER A 153 19.46 -6.89 6.18
N LEU A 154 18.73 -5.81 6.51
CA LEU A 154 17.27 -5.82 6.46
C LEU A 154 16.75 -6.13 5.05
N ALA A 155 17.43 -5.62 4.01
CA ALA A 155 17.03 -5.83 2.62
C ALA A 155 17.18 -7.31 2.20
N GLU A 156 18.32 -7.95 2.52
CA GLU A 156 18.54 -9.38 2.26
C GLU A 156 17.55 -10.24 3.04
N PHE A 157 17.34 -9.92 4.31
CA PHE A 157 16.39 -10.61 5.17
C PHE A 157 14.97 -10.53 4.58
N TYR A 158 14.53 -9.33 4.22
CA TYR A 158 13.19 -9.13 3.64
C TYR A 158 13.02 -9.85 2.29
N ALA A 159 14.02 -9.80 1.43
CA ALA A 159 14.01 -10.56 0.17
C ALA A 159 13.86 -12.07 0.41
N ASN A 160 14.58 -12.62 1.38
CA ASN A 160 14.46 -14.04 1.76
C ASN A 160 13.07 -14.40 2.31
N VAL A 161 12.43 -13.48 3.06
CA VAL A 161 11.06 -13.67 3.53
C VAL A 161 10.09 -13.70 2.37
N MET A 162 10.18 -12.74 1.45
CA MET A 162 9.25 -12.63 0.31
C MET A 162 9.41 -13.75 -0.72
N LEU A 163 10.58 -14.39 -0.77
CA LEU A 163 10.88 -15.51 -1.66
C LEU A 163 10.73 -16.89 -0.98
N ALA A 164 10.22 -16.93 0.25
CA ALA A 164 10.03 -18.17 0.98
C ALA A 164 9.02 -19.10 0.27
N ASP A 165 9.36 -20.39 0.22
CA ASP A 165 8.45 -21.39 -0.32
C ASP A 165 7.31 -21.73 0.65
N GLN A 166 6.30 -22.45 0.15
CA GLN A 166 5.13 -22.79 0.95
C GLN A 166 5.46 -23.61 2.21
N SER A 167 6.45 -24.51 2.12
CA SER A 167 6.82 -25.33 3.28
C SER A 167 7.47 -24.48 4.38
N THR A 168 8.27 -23.53 3.98
CA THR A 168 8.90 -22.55 4.88
C THR A 168 7.86 -21.63 5.53
N LEU A 169 6.94 -21.09 4.74
CA LEU A 169 5.83 -20.27 5.25
C LEU A 169 4.93 -21.06 6.21
N ALA A 170 4.64 -22.31 5.89
CA ALA A 170 3.86 -23.21 6.76
C ALA A 170 4.56 -23.40 8.11
N ASN A 171 5.86 -23.68 8.11
CA ASN A 171 6.63 -23.85 9.36
C ASN A 171 6.63 -22.59 10.23
N TRP A 172 6.61 -21.40 9.64
CA TRP A 172 6.57 -20.13 10.36
C TRP A 172 5.19 -19.79 10.89
N LEU A 173 4.16 -19.92 10.03
CA LEU A 173 2.85 -19.33 10.29
C LEU A 173 1.83 -20.31 10.87
N LEU A 174 1.82 -21.60 10.47
CA LEU A 174 0.80 -22.54 10.94
C LEU A 174 0.77 -22.70 12.47
N PRO A 175 1.91 -22.80 13.19
CA PRO A 175 1.86 -22.89 14.65
C PRO A 175 1.21 -21.65 15.31
N ILE A 176 1.39 -20.47 14.71
CA ILE A 176 0.78 -19.23 15.22
C ILE A 176 -0.72 -19.23 14.91
N ILE A 177 -1.08 -19.60 13.70
CA ILE A 177 -2.49 -19.67 13.25
C ILE A 177 -3.26 -20.64 14.14
N GLU A 178 -2.75 -21.85 14.34
CA GLU A 178 -3.37 -22.88 15.17
C GLU A 178 -3.54 -22.43 16.64
N ALA A 179 -2.49 -21.84 17.22
CA ALA A 179 -2.53 -21.36 18.60
C ALA A 179 -3.50 -20.20 18.82
N ASN A 180 -3.69 -19.35 17.82
CA ASN A 180 -4.48 -18.11 17.95
C ASN A 180 -5.87 -18.18 17.30
N GLN A 181 -6.25 -19.25 16.60
CA GLN A 181 -7.52 -19.37 15.91
C GLN A 181 -8.72 -19.25 16.87
N GLN A 182 -8.66 -19.89 18.04
CA GLN A 182 -9.75 -19.80 19.01
C GLN A 182 -9.79 -18.45 19.74
N PRO A 183 -8.64 -17.90 20.24
CA PRO A 183 -8.59 -16.54 20.75
C PRO A 183 -9.09 -15.47 19.76
N TYR A 184 -8.75 -15.59 18.48
CA TYR A 184 -9.25 -14.70 17.42
C TYR A 184 -10.78 -14.74 17.32
N LYS A 185 -11.36 -15.95 17.21
CA LYS A 185 -12.82 -16.14 17.13
C LYS A 185 -13.57 -15.63 18.36
N ASN A 186 -12.94 -15.68 19.51
CA ASN A 186 -13.50 -15.19 20.77
C ASN A 186 -13.36 -13.66 20.93
N GLY A 187 -12.64 -12.96 20.03
CA GLY A 187 -12.36 -11.53 20.15
C GLY A 187 -11.35 -11.19 21.27
N GLU A 188 -10.48 -12.15 21.64
CA GLU A 188 -9.51 -12.00 22.72
C GLU A 188 -8.17 -11.40 22.24
N LEU A 189 -7.94 -11.37 20.92
CA LEU A 189 -6.73 -10.76 20.34
C LEU A 189 -6.91 -9.26 20.19
N ALA A 190 -5.98 -8.49 20.75
CA ALA A 190 -5.96 -7.04 20.59
C ALA A 190 -5.57 -6.64 19.15
N LEU A 191 -6.07 -5.48 18.70
CA LEU A 191 -5.82 -4.97 17.33
C LEU A 191 -4.37 -4.52 17.09
N ASP A 192 -3.58 -4.31 18.12
CA ASP A 192 -2.13 -4.06 18.01
C ASP A 192 -1.30 -5.34 17.95
N ASN A 193 -1.93 -6.51 18.16
CA ASN A 193 -1.28 -7.81 18.04
C ASN A 193 -1.20 -8.23 16.57
N PRO A 194 0.01 -8.47 16.02
CA PRO A 194 0.18 -8.92 14.64
C PRO A 194 -0.53 -10.25 14.32
N ASP A 195 -0.71 -11.13 15.31
CA ASP A 195 -1.41 -12.41 15.14
C ASP A 195 -2.89 -12.21 14.78
N TYR A 196 -3.53 -11.15 15.30
CA TYR A 196 -4.87 -10.76 14.91
C TYR A 196 -4.94 -10.49 13.40
N TRP A 197 -4.01 -9.69 12.87
CA TRP A 197 -4.04 -9.27 11.47
C TRP A 197 -3.69 -10.39 10.50
N VAL A 198 -2.85 -11.34 10.91
CA VAL A 198 -2.61 -12.58 10.13
C VAL A 198 -3.92 -13.34 9.95
N LEU A 199 -4.65 -13.61 11.03
CA LEU A 199 -5.91 -14.36 10.99
C LEU A 199 -7.02 -13.59 10.27
N TYR A 200 -7.15 -12.29 10.54
CA TYR A 200 -8.10 -11.42 9.84
C TYR A 200 -7.85 -11.40 8.33
N THR A 201 -6.60 -11.25 7.91
CA THR A 201 -6.24 -11.23 6.49
C THR A 201 -6.52 -12.56 5.82
N MET A 202 -6.21 -13.67 6.47
CA MET A 202 -6.53 -15.00 5.96
C MET A 202 -8.04 -15.18 5.74
N GLU A 203 -8.85 -14.76 6.71
CA GLU A 203 -10.31 -14.83 6.61
C GLU A 203 -10.84 -13.89 5.51
N ALA A 204 -10.48 -12.62 5.54
CA ALA A 204 -10.96 -11.60 4.61
C ALA A 204 -10.59 -11.87 3.14
N MET A 205 -9.40 -12.45 2.93
CA MET A 205 -8.85 -12.77 1.60
C MET A 205 -9.04 -14.23 1.19
N ALA A 206 -9.68 -15.04 2.04
CA ALA A 206 -9.87 -16.49 1.84
C ALA A 206 -8.54 -17.23 1.56
N ILE A 207 -7.47 -16.85 2.29
CA ILE A 207 -6.16 -17.51 2.19
C ILE A 207 -6.23 -18.84 2.93
N LEU A 208 -5.93 -19.91 2.22
CA LEU A 208 -5.94 -21.25 2.79
C LEU A 208 -4.57 -21.61 3.43
N PRO A 209 -4.54 -22.47 4.45
CA PRO A 209 -3.30 -22.93 5.07
C PRO A 209 -2.32 -23.59 4.09
N GLU A 210 -2.82 -24.18 3.00
CA GLU A 210 -2.02 -24.84 1.95
C GLU A 210 -1.46 -23.84 0.92
N LYS A 211 -1.90 -22.56 0.98
CA LYS A 211 -1.50 -21.51 0.04
C LYS A 211 -1.25 -20.19 0.77
N LEU A 212 -0.32 -20.21 1.71
CA LEU A 212 0.04 -19.02 2.48
C LEU A 212 0.74 -17.98 1.61
N ASP A 213 0.52 -16.71 1.93
CA ASP A 213 1.18 -15.58 1.29
C ASP A 213 2.31 -15.05 2.18
N ALA A 214 3.49 -14.79 1.60
CA ALA A 214 4.65 -14.26 2.34
C ALA A 214 4.37 -12.88 2.96
N GLY A 215 3.44 -12.11 2.39
CA GLY A 215 2.98 -10.84 2.94
C GLY A 215 2.42 -10.94 4.36
N LEU A 216 1.90 -12.11 4.76
CA LEU A 216 1.43 -12.33 6.13
C LEU A 216 2.55 -12.17 7.17
N VAL A 217 3.81 -12.46 6.80
CA VAL A 217 4.96 -12.25 7.68
C VAL A 217 5.21 -10.76 7.93
N CYS A 218 4.78 -9.88 7.03
CA CYS A 218 5.00 -8.44 7.14
C CYS A 218 4.30 -7.81 8.34
N PHE A 219 3.24 -8.41 8.89
CA PHE A 219 2.63 -7.96 10.15
C PHE A 219 3.60 -8.01 11.34
N TYR A 220 4.60 -8.88 11.28
CA TYR A 220 5.66 -8.94 12.30
C TYR A 220 6.81 -7.96 12.04
N LEU A 221 6.99 -7.53 10.79
CA LEU A 221 8.13 -6.73 10.35
C LEU A 221 7.80 -5.23 10.28
N PHE A 222 6.58 -4.87 9.91
CA PHE A 222 6.14 -3.48 9.73
C PHE A 222 5.43 -2.95 10.97
N ASN A 223 5.42 -1.62 11.11
CA ASN A 223 4.62 -0.98 12.15
C ASN A 223 3.13 -1.13 11.81
N ILE A 224 2.35 -1.61 12.76
CA ILE A 224 0.89 -1.57 12.72
C ILE A 224 0.50 -0.22 13.31
N VAL A 225 -0.13 0.63 12.52
CA VAL A 225 -0.51 2.00 12.89
C VAL A 225 -2.03 2.09 12.93
N HIS A 226 -2.56 2.68 14.00
CA HIS A 226 -3.96 3.03 14.13
C HIS A 226 -4.12 4.54 13.99
N LEU A 227 -4.98 4.98 13.09
CA LEU A 227 -5.38 6.36 12.92
C LEU A 227 -6.85 6.51 13.28
N LYS A 228 -7.15 7.50 14.11
CA LYS A 228 -8.52 7.94 14.38
C LYS A 228 -8.99 8.90 13.30
N GLU A 229 -10.30 9.08 13.22
CA GLU A 229 -10.90 10.07 12.32
C GLU A 229 -10.20 11.45 12.47
N GLY A 230 -9.76 12.02 11.35
CA GLY A 230 -9.05 13.30 11.28
C GLY A 230 -7.53 13.20 11.48
N GLU A 231 -6.99 12.06 11.93
CA GLU A 231 -5.55 11.86 12.01
C GLU A 231 -4.97 11.53 10.63
N GLY A 232 -3.76 11.97 10.37
CA GLY A 232 -3.09 11.76 9.09
C GLY A 232 -1.71 11.14 9.22
N ILE A 233 -1.26 10.50 8.15
CA ILE A 233 0.07 9.95 8.03
C ILE A 233 0.69 10.34 6.69
N PHE A 234 1.97 10.73 6.71
CA PHE A 234 2.75 10.98 5.52
C PHE A 234 3.61 9.75 5.17
N GLN A 235 3.53 9.32 3.94
CA GLN A 235 4.25 8.16 3.41
C GLN A 235 5.22 8.65 2.33
N ASP A 236 6.49 8.79 2.70
CA ASP A 236 7.52 9.17 1.73
C ASP A 236 7.82 8.03 0.76
N ALA A 237 8.44 8.37 -0.36
CA ALA A 237 8.94 7.38 -1.31
C ALA A 237 9.95 6.44 -0.62
N GLY A 238 9.87 5.16 -0.94
CA GLY A 238 10.73 4.13 -0.33
C GLY A 238 10.22 3.57 1.00
N ILE A 239 9.05 3.99 1.49
CA ILE A 239 8.42 3.42 2.68
C ILE A 239 7.39 2.37 2.26
N PRO A 240 7.59 1.06 2.60
CA PRO A 240 6.60 0.03 2.34
C PRO A 240 5.36 0.26 3.23
N HIS A 241 4.17 0.15 2.64
CA HIS A 241 2.92 0.35 3.34
C HIS A 241 1.79 -0.51 2.75
N ALA A 242 0.74 -0.73 3.53
CA ALA A 242 -0.50 -1.41 3.11
C ALA A 242 -1.69 -0.92 3.93
N TYR A 243 -2.86 -0.88 3.31
CA TYR A 243 -4.14 -0.56 3.93
C TYR A 243 -4.99 -1.80 4.13
#